data_c3fec5449f8906583960ec172606d9ba
#
_entry.id   c3fec5449f8906583960ec172606d9ba
#
_cell.length_a   1.000
_cell.length_b   1.000
_cell.length_c   1.000
_cell.angle_alpha   90.00
_cell.angle_beta   90.00
_cell.angle_gamma   90.00
#
_symmetry.space_group_name_H-M   'P 1'
#
loop_
_entity.id
_entity.type
_entity.pdbx_description
1 polymer ?
#
loop_
_entity_poly.entity_id
_entity_poly.type
_entity_poly.pdbx_seq_one_letter_code
_entity_poly.pdbx_strand_id
1 'polypeptide(L)'
;MAKSSQATWGGRFSAGPAELMLQFSESVSFDRRLAPFDVAGSKAHSAMLAHVGLITKKERDAIHAGLDAILAEIQAGTFPWDMKFEDVHMNIEQALTKRVPAAAKLHTARSRNDQVATDMRLFFKHACGRLQEKIRGAERALLAAAEANGDVLIPGYTHLQRAQPVLLAHHLFAWLEMLERDRQRFADVAAHANWCPLGSGAIAGTTLPIDREFTAKALGFVDAKGRPQVTQNSMDTVADRDV
;
A
#
# COMPACT_ATOMS: atom_id res chain seq x y z
N MET A 1 -37.20 -12.17 10.90
CA MET A 1 -36.15 -11.55 11.74
C MET A 1 -34.87 -11.45 10.90
N ALA A 2 -34.49 -10.25 10.54
CA ALA A 2 -33.26 -10.03 9.77
C ALA A 2 -32.05 -10.42 10.62
N LYS A 3 -31.19 -11.34 10.13
CA LYS A 3 -29.91 -11.65 10.75
C LYS A 3 -29.06 -10.36 10.70
N SER A 4 -28.79 -9.78 11.87
CA SER A 4 -27.86 -8.68 11.99
C SER A 4 -26.53 -9.09 11.35
N SER A 5 -25.92 -8.22 10.57
CA SER A 5 -24.59 -8.41 9.98
C SER A 5 -23.54 -8.50 11.11
N GLN A 6 -23.30 -9.71 11.61
CA GLN A 6 -22.22 -9.96 12.56
C GLN A 6 -20.89 -9.89 11.82
N ALA A 7 -19.87 -9.35 12.48
CA ALA A 7 -18.50 -9.41 12.00
C ALA A 7 -18.10 -10.88 11.71
N THR A 8 -17.27 -11.12 10.70
CA THR A 8 -16.91 -12.47 10.23
C THR A 8 -16.29 -13.35 11.31
N TRP A 9 -15.74 -12.76 12.39
CA TRP A 9 -15.15 -13.43 13.57
C TRP A 9 -16.10 -13.52 14.77
N GLY A 10 -17.35 -13.04 14.65
CA GLY A 10 -18.31 -12.93 15.76
C GLY A 10 -19.05 -14.21 16.16
N GLY A 11 -18.76 -15.39 15.57
CA GLY A 11 -19.56 -16.60 15.69
C GLY A 11 -19.71 -17.19 17.09
N ARG A 12 -18.92 -16.77 18.09
CA ARG A 12 -19.02 -17.22 19.49
C ARG A 12 -19.70 -16.21 20.42
N PHE A 13 -20.02 -15.01 19.93
CA PHE A 13 -20.60 -13.96 20.74
C PHE A 13 -22.10 -13.84 20.49
N SER A 14 -22.88 -13.67 21.56
CA SER A 14 -24.33 -13.49 21.52
C SER A 14 -24.75 -12.04 21.20
N ALA A 15 -23.82 -11.08 21.35
CA ALA A 15 -24.01 -9.66 21.06
C ALA A 15 -22.85 -9.11 20.23
N GLY A 16 -23.10 -8.04 19.49
CA GLY A 16 -22.05 -7.28 18.80
C GLY A 16 -21.18 -6.49 19.78
N PRO A 17 -20.01 -5.97 19.34
CA PRO A 17 -19.17 -5.12 20.16
C PRO A 17 -19.89 -3.83 20.56
N ALA A 18 -19.52 -3.28 21.72
CA ALA A 18 -20.03 -1.98 22.15
C ALA A 18 -19.61 -0.88 21.17
N GLU A 19 -20.43 0.15 21.03
CA GLU A 19 -20.17 1.26 20.08
C GLU A 19 -18.82 1.94 20.33
N LEU A 20 -18.44 2.15 21.60
CA LEU A 20 -17.13 2.68 21.97
C LEU A 20 -15.97 1.79 21.48
N MET A 21 -16.17 0.45 21.52
CA MET A 21 -15.16 -0.49 21.02
C MET A 21 -15.01 -0.42 19.50
N LEU A 22 -16.12 -0.26 18.78
CA LEU A 22 -16.10 -0.05 17.32
C LEU A 22 -15.33 1.22 16.96
N GLN A 23 -15.60 2.33 17.65
CA GLN A 23 -14.90 3.60 17.45
C GLN A 23 -13.42 3.50 17.79
N PHE A 24 -13.04 2.70 18.77
CA PHE A 24 -11.65 2.53 19.20
C PHE A 24 -10.86 1.61 18.23
N SER A 25 -11.49 0.56 17.69
CA SER A 25 -10.82 -0.45 16.88
C SER A 25 -10.88 -0.20 15.38
N GLU A 26 -11.76 0.72 14.91
CA GLU A 26 -11.86 1.01 13.48
C GLU A 26 -10.60 1.69 12.94
N SER A 27 -10.26 1.40 11.70
CA SER A 27 -9.18 2.03 10.95
C SER A 27 -9.63 2.64 9.64
N VAL A 28 -10.88 2.38 9.22
CA VAL A 28 -11.41 2.83 7.92
C VAL A 28 -11.37 4.35 7.75
N SER A 29 -11.42 5.11 8.83
CA SER A 29 -11.30 6.57 8.82
C SER A 29 -9.99 7.06 8.20
N PHE A 30 -8.90 6.30 8.29
CA PHE A 30 -7.57 6.65 7.77
C PHE A 30 -7.00 5.62 6.78
N ASP A 31 -7.33 4.33 6.88
CA ASP A 31 -6.77 3.28 6.03
C ASP A 31 -7.49 3.16 4.66
N ARG A 32 -8.64 3.81 4.45
CA ARG A 32 -9.34 3.88 3.15
C ARG A 32 -8.44 4.35 1.99
N ARG A 33 -7.32 5.01 2.30
CA ARG A 33 -6.28 5.35 1.32
C ARG A 33 -5.59 4.15 0.70
N LEU A 34 -5.67 2.97 1.33
CA LEU A 34 -5.12 1.72 0.83
C LEU A 34 -6.03 1.04 -0.20
N ALA A 35 -7.27 1.50 -0.40
CA ALA A 35 -8.25 0.87 -1.28
C ALA A 35 -7.74 0.55 -2.70
N PRO A 36 -6.98 1.43 -3.40
CA PRO A 36 -6.44 1.10 -4.71
C PRO A 36 -5.48 -0.09 -4.68
N PHE A 37 -4.72 -0.23 -3.60
CA PHE A 37 -3.73 -1.30 -3.41
C PHE A 37 -4.42 -2.60 -3.02
N ASP A 38 -5.44 -2.57 -2.15
CA ASP A 38 -6.27 -3.73 -1.81
C ASP A 38 -6.99 -4.30 -3.05
N VAL A 39 -7.56 -3.42 -3.87
CA VAL A 39 -8.19 -3.83 -5.15
C VAL A 39 -7.16 -4.48 -6.07
N ALA A 40 -5.97 -3.89 -6.22
CA ALA A 40 -4.91 -4.45 -7.05
C ALA A 40 -4.44 -5.82 -6.50
N GLY A 41 -4.19 -5.92 -5.20
CA GLY A 41 -3.83 -7.15 -4.49
C GLY A 41 -4.89 -8.25 -4.67
N SER A 42 -6.15 -7.91 -4.48
CA SER A 42 -7.29 -8.83 -4.63
C SER A 42 -7.47 -9.30 -6.09
N LYS A 43 -7.25 -8.43 -7.07
CA LYS A 43 -7.27 -8.81 -8.50
C LYS A 43 -6.12 -9.77 -8.84
N ALA A 44 -4.90 -9.48 -8.41
CA ALA A 44 -3.75 -10.35 -8.62
C ALA A 44 -3.94 -11.71 -7.96
N HIS A 45 -4.47 -11.74 -6.73
CA HIS A 45 -4.76 -12.96 -5.99
C HIS A 45 -5.83 -13.81 -6.69
N SER A 46 -6.96 -13.23 -7.10
CA SER A 46 -8.00 -13.97 -7.83
C SER A 46 -7.53 -14.45 -9.20
N ALA A 47 -6.66 -13.69 -9.88
CA ALA A 47 -6.01 -14.15 -11.12
C ALA A 47 -5.13 -15.38 -10.89
N MET A 48 -4.35 -15.38 -9.80
CA MET A 48 -3.54 -16.52 -9.37
C MET A 48 -4.41 -17.73 -9.02
N LEU A 49 -5.49 -17.54 -8.25
CA LEU A 49 -6.42 -18.64 -7.92
C LEU A 49 -7.02 -19.29 -9.18
N ALA A 50 -7.34 -18.48 -10.21
CA ALA A 50 -7.82 -19.00 -11.48
C ALA A 50 -6.70 -19.68 -12.28
N HIS A 51 -5.47 -19.18 -12.21
CA HIS A 51 -4.29 -19.76 -12.86
C HIS A 51 -4.02 -21.19 -12.34
N VAL A 52 -4.09 -21.37 -11.03
CA VAL A 52 -3.87 -22.68 -10.40
C VAL A 52 -5.14 -23.56 -10.33
N GLY A 53 -6.27 -23.10 -10.87
CA GLY A 53 -7.51 -23.88 -10.97
C GLY A 53 -8.35 -23.94 -9.68
N LEU A 54 -8.08 -23.12 -8.67
CA LEU A 54 -8.87 -23.04 -7.43
C LEU A 54 -10.20 -22.30 -7.62
N ILE A 55 -10.27 -21.40 -8.61
CA ILE A 55 -11.52 -20.80 -9.09
C ILE A 55 -11.54 -20.85 -10.62
N THR A 56 -12.71 -20.67 -11.21
CA THR A 56 -12.85 -20.60 -12.66
C THR A 56 -12.48 -19.23 -13.21
N LYS A 57 -12.14 -19.14 -14.49
CA LYS A 57 -11.92 -17.86 -15.20
C LYS A 57 -13.15 -16.95 -15.13
N LYS A 58 -14.37 -17.52 -15.23
CA LYS A 58 -15.63 -16.77 -15.13
C LYS A 58 -15.80 -16.13 -13.74
N GLU A 59 -15.44 -16.85 -12.66
CA GLU A 59 -15.48 -16.32 -11.30
C GLU A 59 -14.47 -15.20 -11.11
N ARG A 60 -13.23 -15.38 -11.60
CA ARG A 60 -12.21 -14.33 -11.61
C ARG A 60 -12.71 -13.07 -12.33
N ASP A 61 -13.28 -13.21 -13.52
CA ASP A 61 -13.74 -12.06 -14.32
C ASP A 61 -14.88 -11.31 -13.62
N ALA A 62 -15.80 -12.04 -12.98
CA ALA A 62 -16.84 -11.44 -12.16
C ALA A 62 -16.29 -10.69 -10.95
N ILE A 63 -15.30 -11.26 -10.25
CA ILE A 63 -14.60 -10.61 -9.13
C ILE A 63 -13.90 -9.34 -9.61
N HIS A 64 -13.17 -9.39 -10.74
CA HIS A 64 -12.48 -8.23 -11.29
C HIS A 64 -13.45 -7.09 -11.63
N ALA A 65 -14.56 -7.40 -12.32
CA ALA A 65 -15.57 -6.41 -12.67
C ALA A 65 -16.22 -5.77 -11.42
N GLY A 66 -16.48 -6.57 -10.38
CA GLY A 66 -17.00 -6.09 -9.10
C GLY A 66 -16.02 -5.17 -8.37
N LEU A 67 -14.73 -5.53 -8.35
CA LEU A 67 -13.67 -4.72 -7.74
C LEU A 67 -13.46 -3.40 -8.51
N ASP A 68 -13.50 -3.43 -9.85
CA ASP A 68 -13.39 -2.22 -10.68
C ASP A 68 -14.55 -1.25 -10.44
N ALA A 69 -15.78 -1.76 -10.30
CA ALA A 69 -16.95 -0.94 -9.97
C ALA A 69 -16.81 -0.31 -8.57
N ILE A 70 -16.36 -1.06 -7.58
CA ILE A 70 -16.11 -0.55 -6.22
C ILE A 70 -15.02 0.54 -6.24
N LEU A 71 -13.92 0.31 -6.95
CA LEU A 71 -12.84 1.29 -7.05
C LEU A 71 -13.32 2.59 -7.73
N ALA A 72 -14.16 2.50 -8.75
CA ALA A 72 -14.76 3.67 -9.39
C ALA A 72 -15.65 4.46 -8.43
N GLU A 73 -16.46 3.80 -7.61
CA GLU A 73 -17.25 4.46 -6.56
C GLU A 73 -16.38 5.14 -5.50
N ILE A 74 -15.28 4.50 -5.09
CA ILE A 74 -14.31 5.07 -4.14
C ILE A 74 -13.66 6.33 -4.73
N GLN A 75 -13.24 6.28 -5.99
CA GLN A 75 -12.63 7.42 -6.68
C GLN A 75 -13.61 8.57 -6.90
N ALA A 76 -14.89 8.26 -7.13
CA ALA A 76 -15.97 9.24 -7.23
C ALA A 76 -16.43 9.80 -5.87
N GLY A 77 -15.93 9.25 -4.75
CA GLY A 77 -16.34 9.65 -3.39
C GLY A 77 -17.76 9.20 -3.01
N THR A 78 -18.33 8.24 -3.72
CA THR A 78 -19.71 7.74 -3.52
C THR A 78 -19.78 6.40 -2.79
N PHE A 79 -18.64 5.76 -2.55
CA PHE A 79 -18.60 4.48 -1.83
C PHE A 79 -19.04 4.65 -0.37
N PRO A 80 -20.00 3.85 0.12
CA PRO A 80 -20.56 3.98 1.47
C PRO A 80 -19.66 3.27 2.50
N TRP A 81 -18.67 3.97 3.02
CA TRP A 81 -17.83 3.45 4.11
C TRP A 81 -18.66 3.27 5.39
N ASP A 82 -18.48 2.14 6.07
CA ASP A 82 -19.15 1.83 7.33
C ASP A 82 -18.12 1.37 8.38
N MET A 83 -18.02 2.10 9.49
CA MET A 83 -17.13 1.79 10.63
C MET A 83 -17.40 0.41 11.25
N LYS A 84 -18.61 -0.13 11.08
CA LYS A 84 -18.96 -1.48 11.56
C LYS A 84 -18.15 -2.58 10.88
N PHE A 85 -17.55 -2.29 9.74
CA PHE A 85 -16.66 -3.18 9.02
C PHE A 85 -15.18 -2.90 9.31
N GLU A 86 -14.88 -2.20 10.39
CA GLU A 86 -13.56 -2.01 10.97
C GLU A 86 -12.53 -1.36 10.02
N ASP A 87 -12.16 -2.01 8.92
CA ASP A 87 -11.07 -1.62 8.02
C ASP A 87 -11.52 -1.47 6.54
N VAL A 88 -10.65 -0.93 5.70
CA VAL A 88 -10.85 -0.79 4.26
C VAL A 88 -11.13 -2.14 3.59
N HIS A 89 -10.43 -3.18 4.00
CA HIS A 89 -10.49 -4.51 3.40
C HIS A 89 -11.86 -5.16 3.62
N MET A 90 -12.38 -5.11 4.85
CA MET A 90 -13.70 -5.66 5.18
C MET A 90 -14.82 -4.86 4.53
N ASN A 91 -14.69 -3.54 4.41
CA ASN A 91 -15.66 -2.71 3.68
C ASN A 91 -15.73 -3.12 2.20
N ILE A 92 -14.59 -3.27 1.53
CA ILE A 92 -14.52 -3.71 0.13
C ILE A 92 -15.03 -5.15 -0.02
N GLU A 93 -14.61 -6.07 0.85
CA GLU A 93 -15.01 -7.48 0.84
C GLU A 93 -16.53 -7.64 1.00
N GLN A 94 -17.15 -6.93 1.94
CA GLN A 94 -18.60 -6.94 2.15
C GLN A 94 -19.36 -6.36 0.96
N ALA A 95 -18.88 -5.25 0.40
CA ALA A 95 -19.50 -4.65 -0.78
C ALA A 95 -19.39 -5.58 -2.00
N LEU A 96 -18.24 -6.23 -2.19
CA LEU A 96 -18.00 -7.15 -3.28
C LEU A 96 -18.87 -8.42 -3.15
N THR A 97 -18.91 -9.02 -1.97
CA THR A 97 -19.67 -10.27 -1.73
C THR A 97 -21.17 -10.07 -1.92
N LYS A 98 -21.70 -8.89 -1.60
CA LYS A 98 -23.13 -8.55 -1.86
C LYS A 98 -23.43 -8.48 -3.36
N ARG A 99 -22.47 -8.14 -4.21
CA ARG A 99 -22.64 -7.93 -5.66
C ARG A 99 -22.28 -9.17 -6.46
N VAL A 100 -21.27 -9.91 -6.01
CA VAL A 100 -20.65 -11.02 -6.74
C VAL A 100 -20.58 -12.24 -5.83
N PRO A 101 -21.43 -13.25 -6.02
CA PRO A 101 -21.43 -14.46 -5.18
C PRO A 101 -20.07 -15.19 -5.18
N ALA A 102 -19.35 -15.16 -6.29
CA ALA A 102 -18.01 -15.75 -6.41
C ALA A 102 -16.97 -15.09 -5.48
N ALA A 103 -17.22 -13.88 -5.00
CA ALA A 103 -16.32 -13.16 -4.11
C ALA A 103 -16.12 -13.88 -2.76
N ALA A 104 -17.05 -14.72 -2.32
CA ALA A 104 -16.86 -15.57 -1.15
C ALA A 104 -15.63 -16.49 -1.24
N LYS A 105 -15.14 -16.77 -2.46
CA LYS A 105 -13.93 -17.56 -2.71
C LYS A 105 -12.65 -16.73 -2.70
N LEU A 106 -12.73 -15.40 -2.72
CA LEU A 106 -11.56 -14.52 -2.84
C LEU A 106 -10.59 -14.65 -1.67
N HIS A 107 -11.07 -15.03 -0.49
CA HIS A 107 -10.22 -15.23 0.70
C HIS A 107 -9.52 -16.62 0.74
N THR A 108 -9.73 -17.48 -0.25
CA THR A 108 -9.09 -18.79 -0.36
C THR A 108 -7.56 -18.63 -0.36
N ALA A 109 -6.85 -19.38 0.50
CA ALA A 109 -5.38 -19.34 0.64
C ALA A 109 -4.79 -17.95 0.98
N ARG A 110 -5.59 -17.06 1.57
CA ARG A 110 -5.17 -15.72 2.00
C ARG A 110 -5.57 -15.47 3.44
N SER A 111 -4.79 -14.71 4.15
CA SER A 111 -5.11 -14.12 5.45
C SER A 111 -5.23 -12.61 5.33
N ARG A 112 -5.93 -11.99 6.29
CA ARG A 112 -5.89 -10.53 6.43
C ARG A 112 -4.45 -10.03 6.67
N ASN A 113 -3.62 -10.83 7.34
CA ASN A 113 -2.24 -10.45 7.67
C ASN A 113 -1.36 -10.26 6.42
N ASP A 114 -1.31 -11.23 5.50
CA ASP A 114 -0.52 -11.11 4.28
C ASP A 114 -1.16 -10.15 3.26
N GLN A 115 -2.48 -9.97 3.30
CA GLN A 115 -3.21 -8.96 2.52
C GLN A 115 -2.77 -7.56 2.95
N VAL A 116 -2.87 -7.21 4.23
CA VAL A 116 -2.48 -5.89 4.77
C VAL A 116 -0.99 -5.63 4.51
N ALA A 117 -0.11 -6.60 4.75
CA ALA A 117 1.33 -6.46 4.49
C ALA A 117 1.61 -6.16 3.01
N THR A 118 0.87 -6.77 2.09
CA THR A 118 0.99 -6.53 0.65
C THR A 118 0.55 -5.11 0.29
N ASP A 119 -0.59 -4.67 0.80
CA ASP A 119 -1.14 -3.35 0.50
C ASP A 119 -0.26 -2.22 1.05
N MET A 120 0.29 -2.40 2.24
CA MET A 120 1.26 -1.47 2.82
C MET A 120 2.52 -1.36 1.97
N ARG A 121 3.10 -2.47 1.50
CA ARG A 121 4.28 -2.45 0.63
C ARG A 121 3.99 -1.81 -0.73
N LEU A 122 2.84 -2.07 -1.33
CA LEU A 122 2.40 -1.38 -2.56
C LEU A 122 2.24 0.12 -2.32
N PHE A 123 1.64 0.51 -1.20
CA PHE A 123 1.50 1.91 -0.82
C PHE A 123 2.85 2.59 -0.64
N PHE A 124 3.80 1.99 0.09
CA PHE A 124 5.14 2.54 0.30
C PHE A 124 5.91 2.69 -1.01
N LYS A 125 5.90 1.68 -1.88
CA LYS A 125 6.51 1.78 -3.22
C LYS A 125 5.94 2.98 -4.00
N HIS A 126 4.62 3.14 -4.01
CA HIS A 126 3.96 4.26 -4.68
C HIS A 126 4.31 5.60 -4.03
N ALA A 127 4.23 5.71 -2.71
CA ALA A 127 4.50 6.93 -1.97
C ALA A 127 5.96 7.38 -2.14
N CYS A 128 6.91 6.46 -2.01
CA CYS A 128 8.33 6.75 -2.22
C CYS A 128 8.63 7.21 -3.65
N GLY A 129 8.03 6.59 -4.65
CA GLY A 129 8.17 7.05 -6.04
C GLY A 129 7.68 8.49 -6.22
N ARG A 130 6.50 8.83 -5.69
CA ARG A 130 5.96 10.19 -5.74
C ARG A 130 6.82 11.20 -4.98
N LEU A 131 7.36 10.83 -3.81
CA LEU A 131 8.23 11.70 -3.02
C LEU A 131 9.54 11.97 -3.75
N GLN A 132 10.16 10.97 -4.35
CA GLN A 132 11.36 11.13 -5.17
C GLN A 132 11.13 12.11 -6.35
N GLU A 133 9.98 12.03 -7.02
CA GLU A 133 9.62 12.96 -8.10
C GLU A 133 9.46 14.40 -7.58
N LYS A 134 8.82 14.58 -6.42
CA LYS A 134 8.67 15.90 -5.79
C LYS A 134 10.03 16.48 -5.37
N ILE A 135 10.92 15.67 -4.81
CA ILE A 135 12.28 16.07 -4.45
C ILE A 135 13.03 16.52 -5.70
N ARG A 136 13.01 15.75 -6.79
CA ARG A 136 13.62 16.17 -8.06
C ARG A 136 13.07 17.49 -8.59
N GLY A 137 11.78 17.76 -8.38
CA GLY A 137 11.18 19.06 -8.72
C GLY A 137 11.79 20.21 -7.90
N ALA A 138 11.95 20.02 -6.59
CA ALA A 138 12.58 20.99 -5.70
C ALA A 138 14.06 21.20 -6.04
N GLU A 139 14.80 20.12 -6.30
CA GLU A 139 16.22 20.17 -6.72
C GLU A 139 16.41 20.99 -8.00
N ARG A 140 15.56 20.78 -9.01
CA ARG A 140 15.58 21.58 -10.26
C ARG A 140 15.31 23.06 -10.01
N ALA A 141 14.39 23.38 -9.12
CA ALA A 141 14.08 24.78 -8.77
C ALA A 141 15.25 25.45 -8.03
N LEU A 142 15.90 24.74 -7.10
CA LEU A 142 17.09 25.22 -6.40
C LEU A 142 18.27 25.41 -7.35
N LEU A 143 18.48 24.48 -8.28
CA LEU A 143 19.52 24.57 -9.31
C LEU A 143 19.30 25.78 -10.20
N ALA A 144 18.09 25.97 -10.73
CA ALA A 144 17.75 27.12 -11.55
C ALA A 144 17.94 28.47 -10.80
N ALA A 145 17.57 28.51 -9.51
CA ALA A 145 17.80 29.68 -8.69
C ALA A 145 19.29 29.95 -8.43
N ALA A 146 20.10 28.89 -8.25
CA ALA A 146 21.55 29.00 -8.09
C ALA A 146 22.23 29.49 -9.37
N GLU A 147 21.83 28.98 -10.54
CA GLU A 147 22.33 29.44 -11.85
C GLU A 147 22.01 30.90 -12.12
N ALA A 148 20.75 31.33 -11.83
CA ALA A 148 20.31 32.69 -12.02
C ALA A 148 21.00 33.71 -11.10
N ASN A 149 21.60 33.27 -9.99
CA ASN A 149 22.20 34.14 -8.96
C ASN A 149 23.65 33.70 -8.61
N GLY A 150 24.40 33.22 -9.59
CA GLY A 150 25.73 32.61 -9.39
C GLY A 150 26.77 33.50 -8.69
N ASP A 151 26.70 34.82 -8.89
CA ASP A 151 27.65 35.82 -8.36
C ASP A 151 27.13 36.58 -7.14
N VAL A 152 25.90 36.29 -6.68
CA VAL A 152 25.30 37.00 -5.55
C VAL A 152 25.98 36.57 -4.24
N LEU A 153 26.59 37.54 -3.55
CA LEU A 153 27.20 37.40 -2.25
C LEU A 153 26.16 37.69 -1.14
N ILE A 154 26.08 36.80 -0.17
CA ILE A 154 25.28 36.95 1.04
C ILE A 154 26.15 36.78 2.29
N PRO A 155 25.81 37.36 3.44
CA PRO A 155 26.52 37.12 4.69
C PRO A 155 26.16 35.70 5.19
N GLY A 156 27.17 34.88 5.49
CA GLY A 156 27.00 33.69 6.32
C GLY A 156 26.77 34.06 7.77
N TYR A 157 26.15 33.18 8.56
CA TYR A 157 25.87 33.39 9.98
C TYR A 157 26.27 32.18 10.80
N THR A 158 26.90 32.42 11.97
CA THR A 158 27.08 31.46 13.04
C THR A 158 26.68 32.13 14.36
N HIS A 159 26.04 31.43 15.27
CA HIS A 159 25.59 32.00 16.55
C HIS A 159 24.80 33.33 16.42
N LEU A 160 24.00 33.46 15.36
CA LEU A 160 23.27 34.69 15.01
C LEU A 160 24.18 35.90 14.72
N GLN A 161 25.47 35.71 14.52
CA GLN A 161 26.45 36.73 14.17
C GLN A 161 26.86 36.55 12.72
N ARG A 162 27.18 37.70 12.04
CA ARG A 162 27.72 37.69 10.69
C ARG A 162 29.10 36.98 10.68
N ALA A 163 29.24 36.06 9.78
CA ALA A 163 30.47 35.33 9.52
C ALA A 163 31.04 35.66 8.12
N GLN A 164 31.62 34.66 7.44
CA GLN A 164 32.20 34.88 6.11
C GLN A 164 31.12 35.21 5.08
N PRO A 165 31.43 36.02 4.04
CA PRO A 165 30.61 36.11 2.86
C PRO A 165 30.61 34.79 2.10
N VAL A 166 29.44 34.37 1.61
CA VAL A 166 29.26 33.14 0.83
C VAL A 166 28.42 33.45 -0.42
N LEU A 167 28.57 32.66 -1.46
CA LEU A 167 27.67 32.75 -2.62
C LEU A 167 26.29 32.25 -2.25
N LEU A 168 25.23 32.93 -2.71
CA LEU A 168 23.86 32.45 -2.59
C LEU A 168 23.72 31.06 -3.21
N ALA A 169 24.34 30.83 -4.38
CA ALA A 169 24.39 29.53 -5.02
C ALA A 169 24.97 28.43 -4.10
N HIS A 170 26.06 28.72 -3.36
CA HIS A 170 26.62 27.77 -2.40
C HIS A 170 25.64 27.41 -1.29
N HIS A 171 24.88 28.37 -0.78
CA HIS A 171 23.83 28.14 0.21
C HIS A 171 22.71 27.26 -0.36
N LEU A 172 22.24 27.53 -1.58
CA LEU A 172 21.19 26.74 -2.24
C LEU A 172 21.65 25.31 -2.54
N PHE A 173 22.92 25.12 -2.91
CA PHE A 173 23.50 23.77 -3.09
C PHE A 173 23.56 22.96 -1.78
N ALA A 174 23.73 23.60 -0.62
CA ALA A 174 23.67 22.88 0.65
C ALA A 174 22.27 22.22 0.86
N TRP A 175 21.19 22.88 0.46
CA TRP A 175 19.84 22.33 0.50
C TRP A 175 19.65 21.23 -0.54
N LEU A 176 20.20 21.40 -1.74
CA LEU A 176 20.14 20.39 -2.81
C LEU A 176 20.82 19.08 -2.36
N GLU A 177 21.98 19.16 -1.73
CA GLU A 177 22.70 18.01 -1.17
C GLU A 177 21.88 17.28 -0.07
N MET A 178 21.12 18.02 0.76
CA MET A 178 20.23 17.41 1.75
C MET A 178 19.10 16.64 1.07
N LEU A 179 18.47 17.23 0.06
CA LEU A 179 17.36 16.64 -0.70
C LEU A 179 17.80 15.40 -1.47
N GLU A 180 19.02 15.41 -2.06
CA GLU A 180 19.56 14.23 -2.77
C GLU A 180 19.75 13.04 -1.81
N ARG A 181 20.25 13.28 -0.58
CA ARG A 181 20.34 12.24 0.43
C ARG A 181 18.97 11.70 0.86
N ASP A 182 17.96 12.58 0.94
CA ASP A 182 16.58 12.14 1.24
C ASP A 182 15.98 11.35 0.09
N ARG A 183 16.24 11.74 -1.15
CA ARG A 183 15.83 11.00 -2.34
C ARG A 183 16.39 9.58 -2.35
N GLN A 184 17.68 9.42 -1.96
CA GLN A 184 18.29 8.11 -1.83
C GLN A 184 17.63 7.26 -0.73
N ARG A 185 17.34 7.83 0.44
CA ARG A 185 16.61 7.13 1.52
C ARG A 185 15.25 6.61 1.05
N PHE A 186 14.49 7.40 0.30
CA PHE A 186 13.23 6.93 -0.28
C PHE A 186 13.43 5.84 -1.34
N ALA A 187 14.51 5.85 -2.09
CA ALA A 187 14.85 4.76 -3.01
C ALA A 187 15.15 3.47 -2.25
N ASP A 188 15.87 3.53 -1.14
CA ASP A 188 16.20 2.38 -0.29
C ASP A 188 14.94 1.79 0.36
N VAL A 189 14.03 2.63 0.89
CA VAL A 189 12.73 2.19 1.41
C VAL A 189 11.90 1.49 0.32
N ALA A 190 11.85 2.06 -0.90
CA ALA A 190 11.13 1.44 -2.01
C ALA A 190 11.72 0.07 -2.40
N ALA A 191 13.06 -0.08 -2.31
CA ALA A 191 13.73 -1.35 -2.57
C ALA A 191 13.41 -2.40 -1.49
N HIS A 192 13.40 -2.02 -0.21
CA HIS A 192 13.00 -2.90 0.90
C HIS A 192 11.53 -3.31 0.78
N ALA A 193 10.64 -2.39 0.40
CA ALA A 193 9.23 -2.70 0.16
C ALA A 193 9.00 -3.59 -1.08
N ASN A 194 10.00 -3.84 -1.94
CA ASN A 194 9.82 -4.55 -3.20
C ASN A 194 9.84 -6.08 -3.09
N TRP A 195 9.25 -6.63 -2.02
CA TRP A 195 9.11 -8.07 -1.80
C TRP A 195 7.66 -8.41 -1.52
N CYS A 196 7.07 -9.31 -2.32
CA CYS A 196 5.65 -9.68 -2.23
C CYS A 196 5.36 -10.54 -1.00
N PRO A 197 4.54 -10.09 -0.04
CA PRO A 197 4.12 -10.89 1.11
C PRO A 197 3.04 -11.91 0.79
N LEU A 198 2.22 -11.66 -0.24
CA LEU A 198 0.99 -12.40 -0.49
C LEU A 198 1.26 -13.89 -0.71
N GLY A 199 0.48 -14.73 0.00
CA GLY A 199 0.69 -16.17 0.08
C GLY A 199 1.44 -16.64 1.34
N SER A 200 1.89 -15.70 2.20
CA SER A 200 2.44 -16.03 3.53
C SER A 200 1.35 -16.51 4.51
N GLY A 201 0.08 -16.26 4.20
CA GLY A 201 -1.04 -16.58 5.06
C GLY A 201 -1.02 -15.80 6.37
N ALA A 202 -1.52 -16.40 7.45
CA ALA A 202 -1.53 -15.76 8.76
C ALA A 202 -0.12 -15.70 9.38
N ILE A 203 0.64 -16.81 9.32
CA ILE A 203 1.99 -16.93 9.88
C ILE A 203 2.85 -18.00 9.18
N ALA A 204 2.25 -19.00 8.52
CA ALA A 204 2.94 -20.22 8.09
C ALA A 204 2.60 -20.66 6.65
N GLY A 205 2.11 -19.75 5.81
CA GLY A 205 1.69 -20.06 4.45
C GLY A 205 0.39 -20.84 4.36
N THR A 206 0.25 -21.68 3.34
CA THR A 206 -0.93 -22.49 3.07
C THR A 206 -0.53 -23.83 2.46
N THR A 207 -1.38 -24.85 2.64
CA THR A 207 -1.24 -26.16 1.99
C THR A 207 -1.86 -26.21 0.59
N LEU A 208 -2.55 -25.16 0.16
CA LEU A 208 -3.11 -25.06 -1.18
C LEU A 208 -2.02 -24.74 -2.21
N PRO A 209 -2.13 -25.25 -3.46
CA PRO A 209 -1.11 -25.10 -4.50
C PRO A 209 -1.13 -23.71 -5.13
N ILE A 210 -0.81 -22.68 -4.36
CA ILE A 210 -0.75 -21.29 -4.86
C ILE A 210 0.57 -21.01 -5.58
N ASP A 211 0.54 -20.07 -6.52
CA ASP A 211 1.70 -19.55 -7.24
C ASP A 211 2.03 -18.11 -6.77
N ARG A 212 2.96 -18.02 -5.81
CA ARG A 212 3.39 -16.73 -5.24
C ARG A 212 4.18 -15.87 -6.21
N GLU A 213 4.95 -16.50 -7.14
CA GLU A 213 5.71 -15.78 -8.14
C GLU A 213 4.80 -15.13 -9.20
N PHE A 214 3.73 -15.83 -9.59
CA PHE A 214 2.68 -15.27 -10.44
C PHE A 214 2.11 -14.00 -9.81
N THR A 215 1.74 -14.06 -8.54
CA THR A 215 1.16 -12.92 -7.81
C THR A 215 2.15 -11.76 -7.68
N ALA A 216 3.41 -12.05 -7.32
CA ALA A 216 4.47 -11.05 -7.21
C ALA A 216 4.69 -10.32 -8.54
N LYS A 217 4.76 -11.06 -9.64
CA LYS A 217 4.92 -10.51 -10.99
C LYS A 217 3.72 -9.64 -11.39
N ALA A 218 2.50 -10.10 -11.12
CA ALA A 218 1.27 -9.37 -11.42
C ALA A 218 1.18 -8.03 -10.66
N LEU A 219 1.76 -7.95 -9.45
CA LEU A 219 1.79 -6.74 -8.61
C LEU A 219 3.04 -5.87 -8.82
N GLY A 220 3.95 -6.26 -9.72
CA GLY A 220 5.17 -5.51 -9.98
C GLY A 220 6.22 -5.61 -8.86
N PHE A 221 6.16 -6.66 -8.03
CA PHE A 221 7.25 -7.01 -7.13
C PHE A 221 8.30 -7.81 -7.91
N VAL A 222 9.12 -7.09 -8.66
CA VAL A 222 10.15 -7.67 -9.52
C VAL A 222 11.48 -6.94 -9.35
N ASP A 223 12.58 -7.66 -9.55
CA ASP A 223 13.90 -7.05 -9.60
C ASP A 223 14.17 -6.32 -10.95
N ALA A 224 15.34 -5.72 -11.08
CA ALA A 224 15.74 -5.00 -12.29
C ALA A 224 15.80 -5.89 -13.56
N LYS A 225 15.80 -7.23 -13.41
CA LYS A 225 15.76 -8.20 -14.50
C LYS A 225 14.35 -8.76 -14.75
N GLY A 226 13.34 -8.24 -14.06
CA GLY A 226 11.95 -8.69 -14.15
C GLY A 226 11.67 -10.01 -13.43
N ARG A 227 12.55 -10.49 -12.56
CA ARG A 227 12.34 -11.71 -11.77
C ARG A 227 11.47 -11.42 -10.55
N PRO A 228 10.47 -12.27 -10.26
CA PRO A 228 9.60 -12.09 -9.10
C PRO A 228 10.39 -12.04 -7.79
N GLN A 229 10.01 -11.11 -6.91
CA GLN A 229 10.54 -10.97 -5.56
C GLN A 229 9.46 -11.42 -4.57
N VAL A 230 9.70 -12.54 -3.88
CA VAL A 230 8.78 -13.15 -2.92
C VAL A 230 9.46 -13.26 -1.58
N THR A 231 8.80 -12.79 -0.52
CA THR A 231 9.32 -12.91 0.86
C THR A 231 9.56 -14.38 1.25
N GLN A 232 10.66 -14.63 1.97
CA GLN A 232 11.12 -16.00 2.24
C GLN A 232 10.60 -16.57 3.56
N ASN A 233 10.45 -15.75 4.59
CA ASN A 233 9.96 -16.18 5.89
C ASN A 233 8.57 -15.60 6.14
N SER A 234 7.55 -16.46 6.25
CA SER A 234 6.15 -16.03 6.39
C SER A 234 5.85 -15.37 7.74
N MET A 235 6.53 -15.75 8.81
CA MET A 235 6.31 -15.14 10.13
C MET A 235 6.89 -13.72 10.18
N ASP A 236 8.11 -13.55 9.70
CA ASP A 236 8.76 -12.24 9.55
C ASP A 236 7.92 -11.32 8.65
N THR A 237 7.50 -11.82 7.50
CA THR A 237 6.74 -11.08 6.49
C THR A 237 5.47 -10.41 7.02
N VAL A 238 4.70 -11.11 7.87
CA VAL A 238 3.44 -10.57 8.41
C VAL A 238 3.65 -9.74 9.68
N ALA A 239 4.85 -9.78 10.27
CA ALA A 239 5.24 -9.02 11.45
C ALA A 239 6.06 -7.77 11.09
N ASP A 240 6.71 -7.76 9.93
CA ASP A 240 7.61 -6.69 9.47
C ASP A 240 6.90 -5.32 9.41
N ARG A 241 7.52 -4.34 10.04
CA ARG A 241 7.10 -2.94 10.10
C ARG A 241 8.25 -1.98 9.80
N ASP A 242 9.37 -2.50 9.28
CA ASP A 242 10.62 -1.77 9.04
C ASP A 242 10.69 -1.08 7.66
N VAL A 243 9.58 -0.97 6.95
CA VAL A 243 9.50 -0.34 5.62
C VAL A 243 9.05 1.10 5.70
#